data_69943c45603aa9b79d4d65f528fd6660
#
_entry.id   69943c45603aa9b79d4d65f528fd6660
#
_cell.length_a   1.000
_cell.length_b   1.000
_cell.length_c   1.000
_cell.angle_alpha   90.00
_cell.angle_beta   90.00
_cell.angle_gamma   90.00
#
_symmetry.space_group_name_H-M   'P 1'
#
loop_
_entity.id
_entity.type
_entity.pdbx_description
1 polymer ?
#
loop_
_entity_poly.entity_id
_entity_poly.type
_entity_poly.pdbx_seq_one_letter_code
_entity_poly.pdbx_strand_id
1 'polypeptide(L)'
;DQDVITIGGSGFGIAGLLVAIERNFINREEGVARLTKIVDYLAKADRFHGVWPHWLHGPTGKVKPFGTKDDGGDLVESSFLMQSLLCVRQYVKDGNEKEKALAAKIDELWHGMEFDWYRNGDQNVLYWHWSPNYGWEMNFPLEGYNECLITYILAASSPTHSVPAACYHEGWARSGGIKSASKPYGYPLELKHNGAEEKG
;
A
#
# COMPACT_ATOMS: atom_id res chain seq x y z
N ASP A 1 -1.69 -22.21 0.73
CA ASP A 1 -1.59 -22.24 -0.72
C ASP A 1 -0.19 -21.75 -1.12
N GLN A 2 0.65 -22.65 -1.66
CA GLN A 2 2.08 -22.38 -1.91
C GLN A 2 2.31 -21.42 -3.09
N ASP A 3 1.31 -21.19 -3.92
CA ASP A 3 1.41 -20.38 -5.13
C ASP A 3 0.89 -18.94 -4.94
N VAL A 4 0.52 -18.56 -3.73
CA VAL A 4 0.00 -17.22 -3.43
C VAL A 4 1.09 -16.31 -2.90
N ILE A 5 1.19 -15.12 -3.48
CA ILE A 5 1.96 -14.01 -2.95
C ILE A 5 0.95 -12.96 -2.45
N THR A 6 1.02 -12.62 -1.17
CA THR A 6 0.25 -11.52 -0.60
C THR A 6 1.04 -10.22 -0.75
N ILE A 7 0.40 -9.16 -1.20
CA ILE A 7 1.12 -7.92 -1.51
C ILE A 7 1.54 -7.17 -0.25
N GLY A 8 0.65 -6.91 0.68
CA GLY A 8 1.00 -6.22 1.94
C GLY A 8 1.96 -7.03 2.79
N GLY A 9 1.73 -8.35 2.91
CA GLY A 9 2.65 -9.26 3.62
C GLY A 9 4.06 -9.26 3.01
N SER A 10 4.17 -9.18 1.68
CA SER A 10 5.45 -9.03 0.99
C SER A 10 6.14 -7.71 1.35
N GLY A 11 5.38 -6.63 1.53
CA GLY A 11 5.89 -5.35 2.00
C GLY A 11 6.60 -5.49 3.34
N PHE A 12 5.96 -6.10 4.33
CA PHE A 12 6.59 -6.34 5.64
C PHE A 12 7.81 -7.26 5.54
N GLY A 13 7.78 -8.26 4.65
CA GLY A 13 8.95 -9.10 4.37
C GLY A 13 10.13 -8.31 3.79
N ILE A 14 9.88 -7.34 2.92
CA ILE A 14 10.89 -6.42 2.37
C ILE A 14 11.51 -5.56 3.49
N ALA A 15 10.69 -5.00 4.38
CA ALA A 15 11.19 -4.28 5.55
C ALA A 15 12.06 -5.19 6.45
N GLY A 16 11.66 -6.46 6.62
CA GLY A 16 12.44 -7.47 7.33
C GLY A 16 13.80 -7.73 6.70
N LEU A 17 13.93 -7.69 5.36
CA LEU A 17 15.22 -7.82 4.68
C LEU A 17 16.16 -6.65 5.01
N LEU A 18 15.66 -5.42 5.10
CA LEU A 18 16.47 -4.26 5.53
C LEU A 18 17.00 -4.47 6.95
N VAL A 19 16.14 -4.93 7.86
CA VAL A 19 16.56 -5.25 9.24
C VAL A 19 17.62 -6.35 9.24
N ALA A 20 17.46 -7.38 8.40
CA ALA A 20 18.42 -8.48 8.31
C ALA A 20 19.80 -8.02 7.82
N ILE A 21 19.85 -7.06 6.88
CA ILE A 21 21.09 -6.45 6.42
C ILE A 21 21.72 -5.63 7.56
N GLU A 22 20.96 -4.72 8.18
CA GLU A 22 21.48 -3.85 9.24
C GLU A 22 21.96 -4.58 10.48
N ARG A 23 21.35 -5.74 10.77
CA ARG A 23 21.73 -6.61 11.89
C ARG A 23 22.78 -7.66 11.52
N ASN A 24 23.29 -7.63 10.27
CA ASN A 24 24.27 -8.58 9.77
C ASN A 24 23.79 -10.06 9.81
N PHE A 25 22.47 -10.31 9.71
CA PHE A 25 21.94 -11.67 9.55
C PHE A 25 22.17 -12.18 8.13
N ILE A 26 22.21 -11.29 7.16
CA ILE A 26 22.66 -11.50 5.79
C ILE A 26 23.61 -10.37 5.40
N ASN A 27 24.54 -10.63 4.47
CA ASN A 27 25.39 -9.54 3.97
C ASN A 27 24.63 -8.61 3.02
N ARG A 28 25.15 -7.39 2.87
CA ARG A 28 24.48 -6.34 2.05
C ARG A 28 24.32 -6.75 0.60
N GLU A 29 25.32 -7.39 0.00
CA GLU A 29 25.24 -7.77 -1.41
C GLU A 29 24.14 -8.82 -1.65
N GLU A 30 24.05 -9.83 -0.80
CA GLU A 30 22.98 -10.84 -0.84
C GLU A 30 21.62 -10.20 -0.63
N GLY A 31 21.48 -9.31 0.36
CA GLY A 31 20.22 -8.63 0.65
C GLY A 31 19.76 -7.76 -0.52
N VAL A 32 20.65 -6.95 -1.12
CA VAL A 32 20.36 -6.12 -2.29
C VAL A 32 19.99 -7.00 -3.49
N ALA A 33 20.68 -8.12 -3.71
CA ALA A 33 20.33 -9.04 -4.80
C ALA A 33 18.93 -9.63 -4.63
N ARG A 34 18.53 -10.00 -3.41
CA ARG A 34 17.17 -10.47 -3.10
C ARG A 34 16.13 -9.38 -3.34
N LEU A 35 16.37 -8.16 -2.86
CA LEU A 35 15.49 -7.00 -3.07
C LEU A 35 15.33 -6.68 -4.56
N THR A 36 16.43 -6.71 -5.33
CA THR A 36 16.38 -6.50 -6.79
C THR A 36 15.50 -7.54 -7.47
N LYS A 37 15.64 -8.82 -7.12
CA LYS A 37 14.81 -9.89 -7.67
C LYS A 37 13.31 -9.68 -7.36
N ILE A 38 12.99 -9.25 -6.15
CA ILE A 38 11.61 -8.96 -5.74
C ILE A 38 11.06 -7.78 -6.55
N VAL A 39 11.81 -6.68 -6.67
CA VAL A 39 11.38 -5.49 -7.43
C VAL A 39 11.24 -5.80 -8.92
N ASP A 40 12.14 -6.58 -9.50
CA ASP A 40 12.04 -7.04 -10.90
C ASP A 40 10.82 -7.91 -11.16
N TYR A 41 10.41 -8.71 -10.19
CA TYR A 41 9.17 -9.50 -10.26
C TYR A 41 7.94 -8.58 -10.18
N LEU A 42 7.89 -7.69 -9.20
CA LEU A 42 6.79 -6.76 -8.98
C LEU A 42 6.58 -5.82 -10.16
N ALA A 43 7.64 -5.41 -10.84
CA ALA A 43 7.57 -4.57 -12.04
C ALA A 43 6.89 -5.26 -13.24
N LYS A 44 6.90 -6.60 -13.27
CA LYS A 44 6.29 -7.43 -14.34
C LYS A 44 4.92 -7.98 -13.97
N ALA A 45 4.58 -7.96 -12.69
CA ALA A 45 3.32 -8.47 -12.18
C ALA A 45 2.13 -7.58 -12.60
N ASP A 46 0.93 -8.13 -12.55
CA ASP A 46 -0.29 -7.38 -12.86
C ASP A 46 -0.43 -6.19 -11.92
N ARG A 47 -0.74 -5.04 -12.51
CA ARG A 47 -1.08 -3.79 -11.81
C ARG A 47 -2.27 -3.13 -12.49
N PHE A 48 -3.09 -2.47 -11.72
CA PHE A 48 -4.33 -1.82 -12.13
C PHE A 48 -4.24 -0.34 -11.73
N HIS A 49 -4.07 0.55 -12.69
CA HIS A 49 -3.73 1.95 -12.41
C HIS A 49 -2.51 2.07 -11.47
N GLY A 50 -1.49 1.26 -11.78
CA GLY A 50 -0.24 1.23 -11.01
C GLY A 50 -0.29 0.50 -9.67
N VAL A 51 -1.43 -0.01 -9.25
CA VAL A 51 -1.70 -0.65 -7.96
C VAL A 51 -1.75 -2.17 -8.13
N TRP A 52 -1.04 -2.92 -7.27
CA TRP A 52 -1.07 -4.38 -7.29
C TRP A 52 -2.37 -4.91 -6.69
N PRO A 53 -2.76 -6.15 -7.06
CA PRO A 53 -3.91 -6.79 -6.45
C PRO A 53 -3.60 -7.25 -5.02
N HIS A 54 -4.63 -7.69 -4.29
CA HIS A 54 -4.48 -8.28 -2.95
C HIS A 54 -3.51 -9.49 -3.00
N TRP A 55 -3.76 -10.39 -3.96
CA TRP A 55 -2.96 -11.57 -4.19
C TRP A 55 -2.48 -11.69 -5.63
N LEU A 56 -1.26 -12.21 -5.79
CA LEU A 56 -0.70 -12.65 -7.05
C LEU A 56 -0.54 -14.18 -7.08
N HIS A 57 -0.69 -14.76 -8.24
CA HIS A 57 -0.23 -16.11 -8.51
C HIS A 57 1.28 -16.07 -8.74
N GLY A 58 2.05 -16.62 -7.79
CA GLY A 58 3.50 -16.49 -7.74
C GLY A 58 4.24 -16.87 -9.01
N PRO A 59 3.94 -18.03 -9.65
CA PRO A 59 4.60 -18.44 -10.88
C PRO A 59 4.41 -17.50 -12.08
N THR A 60 3.28 -16.80 -12.16
CA THR A 60 2.92 -15.99 -13.35
C THR A 60 2.90 -14.48 -13.12
N GLY A 61 2.84 -14.03 -11.87
CA GLY A 61 2.63 -12.61 -11.55
C GLY A 61 1.23 -12.08 -11.90
N LYS A 62 0.29 -12.98 -12.22
CA LYS A 62 -1.09 -12.61 -12.53
C LYS A 62 -1.91 -12.44 -11.27
N VAL A 63 -2.94 -11.58 -11.35
CA VAL A 63 -3.90 -11.43 -10.27
C VAL A 63 -4.50 -12.78 -9.88
N LYS A 64 -4.55 -13.08 -8.60
CA LYS A 64 -5.33 -14.16 -8.01
C LYS A 64 -6.43 -13.52 -7.19
N PRO A 65 -7.70 -13.62 -7.60
CA PRO A 65 -8.81 -12.97 -6.93
C PRO A 65 -8.88 -13.37 -5.44
N PHE A 66 -8.99 -12.38 -4.57
CA PHE A 66 -9.27 -12.59 -3.15
C PHE A 66 -10.75 -12.93 -2.93
N GLY A 67 -11.60 -12.33 -3.74
CA GLY A 67 -13.04 -12.60 -3.82
C GLY A 67 -13.56 -12.30 -5.22
N THR A 68 -14.84 -12.61 -5.49
CA THR A 68 -15.43 -12.48 -6.83
C THR A 68 -15.24 -11.09 -7.45
N LYS A 69 -15.41 -10.02 -6.63
CA LYS A 69 -15.24 -8.63 -7.07
C LYS A 69 -13.87 -8.05 -6.71
N ASP A 70 -13.05 -8.80 -5.99
CA ASP A 70 -11.70 -8.44 -5.57
C ASP A 70 -10.69 -9.16 -6.49
N ASP A 71 -10.67 -8.73 -7.75
CA ASP A 71 -9.89 -9.29 -8.84
C ASP A 71 -9.06 -8.23 -9.57
N GLY A 72 -8.85 -7.10 -8.95
CA GLY A 72 -8.14 -5.95 -9.51
C GLY A 72 -7.16 -5.33 -8.52
N GLY A 73 -7.01 -3.99 -8.55
CA GLY A 73 -6.06 -3.28 -7.71
C GLY A 73 -6.55 -3.11 -6.27
N ASP A 74 -5.71 -3.48 -5.31
CA ASP A 74 -5.89 -3.25 -3.88
C ASP A 74 -4.96 -2.13 -3.41
N LEU A 75 -5.53 -0.95 -3.18
CA LEU A 75 -4.76 0.25 -2.85
C LEU A 75 -4.10 0.15 -1.46
N VAL A 76 -4.73 -0.55 -0.52
CA VAL A 76 -4.24 -0.66 0.87
C VAL A 76 -3.06 -1.62 0.94
N GLU A 77 -3.20 -2.83 0.37
CA GLU A 77 -2.11 -3.80 0.31
C GLU A 77 -0.91 -3.24 -0.47
N SER A 78 -1.18 -2.52 -1.57
CA SER A 78 -0.14 -1.85 -2.35
C SER A 78 0.53 -0.73 -1.58
N SER A 79 -0.18 -0.03 -0.69
CA SER A 79 0.41 0.99 0.18
C SER A 79 1.34 0.37 1.22
N PHE A 80 0.98 -0.77 1.81
CA PHE A 80 1.88 -1.52 2.71
C PHE A 80 3.14 -2.00 1.98
N LEU A 81 3.02 -2.42 0.73
CA LEU A 81 4.18 -2.77 -0.08
C LEU A 81 5.04 -1.54 -0.38
N MET A 82 4.42 -0.47 -0.89
CA MET A 82 5.14 0.72 -1.37
C MET A 82 5.87 1.45 -0.24
N GLN A 83 5.30 1.55 0.97
CA GLN A 83 6.03 2.15 2.11
C GLN A 83 7.37 1.45 2.36
N SER A 84 7.40 0.12 2.26
CA SER A 84 8.63 -0.66 2.46
C SER A 84 9.60 -0.52 1.29
N LEU A 85 9.10 -0.45 0.06
CA LEU A 85 9.92 -0.16 -1.13
C LEU A 85 10.55 1.22 -1.04
N LEU A 86 9.84 2.24 -0.55
CA LEU A 86 10.38 3.58 -0.33
C LEU A 86 11.48 3.59 0.75
N CYS A 87 11.37 2.76 1.79
CA CYS A 87 12.45 2.53 2.74
C CYS A 87 13.67 1.92 2.06
N VAL A 88 13.49 0.91 1.19
CA VAL A 88 14.58 0.33 0.39
C VAL A 88 15.23 1.38 -0.48
N ARG A 89 14.44 2.15 -1.24
CA ARG A 89 14.92 3.23 -2.09
C ARG A 89 15.84 4.19 -1.30
N GLN A 90 15.36 4.65 -0.14
CA GLN A 90 16.13 5.56 0.70
C GLN A 90 17.42 4.92 1.23
N TYR A 91 17.39 3.63 1.52
CA TYR A 91 18.52 2.88 2.04
C TYR A 91 19.64 2.67 1.01
N VAL A 92 19.29 2.51 -0.27
CA VAL A 92 20.23 2.14 -1.35
C VAL A 92 20.59 3.29 -2.29
N LYS A 93 19.90 4.43 -2.28
CA LYS A 93 20.03 5.51 -3.29
C LYS A 93 21.44 6.09 -3.44
N ASP A 94 22.23 6.08 -2.39
CA ASP A 94 23.59 6.66 -2.37
C ASP A 94 24.68 5.56 -2.44
N GLY A 95 24.29 4.33 -2.74
CA GLY A 95 25.17 3.17 -2.82
C GLY A 95 25.89 3.02 -4.18
N ASN A 96 26.26 1.79 -4.49
CA ASN A 96 26.91 1.47 -5.77
C ASN A 96 25.90 1.50 -6.94
N GLU A 97 26.37 1.26 -8.17
CA GLU A 97 25.53 1.37 -9.39
C GLU A 97 24.34 0.38 -9.40
N LYS A 98 24.50 -0.82 -8.84
CA LYS A 98 23.39 -1.79 -8.71
C LYS A 98 22.32 -1.29 -7.73
N GLU A 99 22.75 -0.68 -6.64
CA GLU A 99 21.88 -0.11 -5.61
C GLU A 99 21.13 1.12 -6.14
N LYS A 100 21.81 2.00 -6.86
CA LYS A 100 21.18 3.15 -7.53
C LYS A 100 20.17 2.70 -8.59
N ALA A 101 20.48 1.66 -9.36
CA ALA A 101 19.54 1.08 -10.32
C ALA A 101 18.29 0.50 -9.64
N LEU A 102 18.46 -0.14 -8.49
CA LEU A 102 17.33 -0.62 -7.69
C LEU A 102 16.46 0.55 -7.18
N ALA A 103 17.08 1.62 -6.68
CA ALA A 103 16.38 2.84 -6.25
C ALA A 103 15.56 3.45 -7.40
N ALA A 104 16.14 3.57 -8.59
CA ALA A 104 15.48 4.11 -9.77
C ALA A 104 14.26 3.28 -10.19
N LYS A 105 14.36 1.95 -10.17
CA LYS A 105 13.20 1.07 -10.44
C LYS A 105 12.07 1.24 -9.43
N ILE A 106 12.40 1.43 -8.16
CA ILE A 106 11.40 1.69 -7.12
C ILE A 106 10.73 3.04 -7.37
N ASP A 107 11.48 4.07 -7.77
CA ASP A 107 10.92 5.37 -8.15
C ASP A 107 9.96 5.25 -9.34
N GLU A 108 10.27 4.46 -10.37
CA GLU A 108 9.37 4.20 -11.49
C GLU A 108 8.05 3.56 -11.03
N LEU A 109 8.13 2.56 -10.15
CA LEU A 109 6.94 1.92 -9.59
C LEU A 109 6.10 2.88 -8.75
N TRP A 110 6.76 3.71 -7.93
CA TRP A 110 6.14 4.73 -7.11
C TRP A 110 5.44 5.80 -7.93
N HIS A 111 6.11 6.33 -8.95
CA HIS A 111 5.55 7.32 -9.86
C HIS A 111 4.36 6.81 -10.67
N GLY A 112 4.29 5.51 -10.89
CA GLY A 112 3.20 4.89 -11.63
C GLY A 112 1.97 4.51 -10.80
N MET A 113 1.94 4.76 -9.50
CA MET A 113 0.73 4.52 -8.67
C MET A 113 -0.24 5.70 -8.79
N GLU A 114 -1.38 5.46 -9.43
CA GLU A 114 -2.40 6.47 -9.70
C GLU A 114 -3.37 6.61 -8.52
N PHE A 115 -2.93 7.22 -7.41
CA PHE A 115 -3.78 7.43 -6.23
C PHE A 115 -5.01 8.28 -6.53
N ASP A 116 -4.89 9.25 -7.43
CA ASP A 116 -5.98 10.09 -7.90
C ASP A 116 -7.09 9.29 -8.60
N TRP A 117 -6.75 8.21 -9.32
CA TRP A 117 -7.73 7.27 -9.88
C TRP A 117 -8.62 6.65 -8.79
N TYR A 118 -8.01 6.28 -7.66
CA TYR A 118 -8.70 5.61 -6.55
C TYR A 118 -9.61 6.53 -5.73
N ARG A 119 -9.87 7.74 -6.19
CA ARG A 119 -10.90 8.65 -5.70
C ARG A 119 -12.29 8.35 -6.26
N ASN A 120 -12.43 7.39 -7.16
CA ASN A 120 -13.69 7.03 -7.82
C ASN A 120 -14.45 8.26 -8.36
N GLY A 121 -13.85 8.95 -9.34
CA GLY A 121 -14.44 10.11 -9.98
C GLY A 121 -14.33 11.41 -9.16
N ASP A 122 -13.14 11.72 -8.68
CA ASP A 122 -12.80 12.97 -7.98
C ASP A 122 -13.47 13.20 -6.60
N GLN A 123 -13.95 12.14 -5.95
CA GLN A 123 -14.46 12.23 -4.59
C GLN A 123 -13.32 12.57 -3.60
N ASN A 124 -13.66 13.19 -2.47
CA ASN A 124 -12.71 13.52 -1.39
C ASN A 124 -12.51 12.35 -0.42
N VAL A 125 -12.32 11.14 -0.96
CA VAL A 125 -12.05 9.91 -0.22
C VAL A 125 -11.32 8.94 -1.14
N LEU A 126 -10.48 8.08 -0.59
CA LEU A 126 -9.86 6.98 -1.32
C LEU A 126 -10.68 5.71 -1.18
N TYR A 127 -10.69 4.90 -2.23
CA TYR A 127 -11.36 3.60 -2.25
C TYR A 127 -10.34 2.48 -2.18
N TRP A 128 -10.69 1.41 -1.46
CA TRP A 128 -9.81 0.25 -1.24
C TRP A 128 -9.46 -0.45 -2.55
N HIS A 129 -10.47 -0.67 -3.39
CA HIS A 129 -10.37 -1.61 -4.50
C HIS A 129 -11.04 -1.10 -5.78
N TRP A 130 -10.40 -1.34 -6.91
CA TRP A 130 -10.99 -1.20 -8.24
C TRP A 130 -10.78 -2.48 -9.04
N SER A 131 -11.85 -2.95 -9.74
CA SER A 131 -11.84 -4.15 -10.56
C SER A 131 -11.93 -3.82 -12.04
N PRO A 132 -11.12 -4.45 -12.91
CA PRO A 132 -11.27 -4.31 -14.36
C PRO A 132 -12.57 -4.92 -14.89
N ASN A 133 -13.19 -5.84 -14.13
CA ASN A 133 -14.42 -6.54 -14.52
C ASN A 133 -15.67 -5.96 -13.86
N TYR A 134 -15.54 -5.41 -12.64
CA TYR A 134 -16.67 -4.95 -11.83
C TYR A 134 -16.57 -3.45 -11.46
N GLY A 135 -15.52 -2.76 -11.91
CA GLY A 135 -15.35 -1.33 -11.59
C GLY A 135 -15.28 -1.09 -10.08
N TRP A 136 -16.11 -0.19 -9.60
CA TRP A 136 -16.19 0.23 -8.19
C TRP A 136 -17.23 -0.55 -7.37
N GLU A 137 -17.70 -1.70 -7.82
CA GLU A 137 -18.79 -2.44 -7.16
C GLU A 137 -18.47 -2.91 -5.73
N MET A 138 -17.18 -3.03 -5.34
CA MET A 138 -16.79 -3.25 -3.94
C MET A 138 -17.24 -2.09 -3.04
N ASN A 139 -17.24 -0.87 -3.58
CA ASN A 139 -17.72 0.35 -2.94
C ASN A 139 -17.25 0.51 -1.49
N PHE A 140 -15.94 0.37 -1.27
CA PHE A 140 -15.34 0.41 0.06
C PHE A 140 -14.49 1.67 0.25
N PRO A 141 -15.08 2.81 0.69
CA PRO A 141 -14.31 4.00 1.02
C PRO A 141 -13.45 3.79 2.27
N LEU A 142 -12.24 4.35 2.26
CA LEU A 142 -11.30 4.29 3.37
C LEU A 142 -11.54 5.45 4.33
N GLU A 143 -12.32 5.20 5.37
CA GLU A 143 -12.76 6.22 6.32
C GLU A 143 -12.47 5.82 7.76
N GLY A 144 -12.22 6.80 8.62
CA GLY A 144 -12.05 6.62 10.04
C GLY A 144 -10.70 6.01 10.43
N TYR A 145 -10.46 5.88 11.74
CA TYR A 145 -9.19 5.38 12.28
C TYR A 145 -9.06 3.87 12.07
N ASN A 146 -8.13 3.49 11.21
CA ASN A 146 -7.76 2.11 10.91
C ASN A 146 -6.33 2.05 10.34
N GLU A 147 -5.91 0.88 9.86
CA GLU A 147 -4.58 0.65 9.28
C GLU A 147 -4.30 1.43 7.99
N CYS A 148 -5.32 1.95 7.33
CA CYS A 148 -5.21 2.59 6.00
C CYS A 148 -4.62 4.01 6.03
N LEU A 149 -4.23 4.57 7.18
CA LEU A 149 -3.66 5.91 7.26
C LEU A 149 -2.45 6.08 6.34
N ILE A 150 -1.61 5.05 6.23
CA ILE A 150 -0.43 5.09 5.35
C ILE A 150 -0.81 5.32 3.88
N THR A 151 -1.95 4.82 3.43
CA THR A 151 -2.46 5.04 2.08
C THR A 151 -2.68 6.53 1.80
N TYR A 152 -3.26 7.26 2.74
CA TYR A 152 -3.45 8.71 2.62
C TYR A 152 -2.14 9.49 2.68
N ILE A 153 -1.18 9.05 3.50
CA ILE A 153 0.15 9.67 3.57
C ILE A 153 0.87 9.51 2.23
N LEU A 154 0.86 8.32 1.66
CA LEU A 154 1.45 8.06 0.35
C LEU A 154 0.73 8.83 -0.75
N ALA A 155 -0.59 8.81 -0.78
CA ALA A 155 -1.39 9.53 -1.76
C ALA A 155 -1.12 11.05 -1.73
N ALA A 156 -1.03 11.65 -0.54
CA ALA A 156 -0.72 13.07 -0.39
C ALA A 156 0.72 13.42 -0.80
N SER A 157 1.66 12.46 -0.68
CA SER A 157 3.07 12.66 -1.00
C SER A 157 3.48 12.16 -2.38
N SER A 158 2.55 11.61 -3.16
CA SER A 158 2.83 11.14 -4.52
C SER A 158 3.35 12.28 -5.40
N PRO A 159 4.48 12.08 -6.10
CA PRO A 159 5.06 13.13 -6.94
C PRO A 159 4.30 13.35 -8.26
N THR A 160 3.49 12.39 -8.68
CA THR A 160 2.83 12.36 -9.99
C THR A 160 1.30 12.31 -9.90
N HIS A 161 0.75 11.61 -8.92
CA HIS A 161 -0.67 11.31 -8.76
C HIS A 161 -1.14 11.65 -7.35
N SER A 162 -0.76 12.83 -6.85
CA SER A 162 -1.14 13.28 -5.51
C SER A 162 -2.64 13.59 -5.43
N VAL A 163 -3.19 13.41 -4.24
CA VAL A 163 -4.58 13.76 -3.94
C VAL A 163 -4.67 15.04 -3.11
N PRO A 164 -5.78 15.81 -3.23
CA PRO A 164 -5.98 17.02 -2.44
C PRO A 164 -6.05 16.71 -0.93
N ALA A 165 -5.66 17.67 -0.10
CA ALA A 165 -5.77 17.56 1.36
C ALA A 165 -7.21 17.29 1.84
N ALA A 166 -8.22 17.69 1.06
CA ALA A 166 -9.62 17.38 1.31
C ALA A 166 -9.87 15.86 1.45
N CYS A 167 -9.14 15.03 0.71
CA CYS A 167 -9.27 13.57 0.83
C CYS A 167 -8.94 13.07 2.24
N TYR A 168 -7.93 13.66 2.88
CA TYR A 168 -7.63 13.35 4.28
C TYR A 168 -8.70 13.92 5.23
N HIS A 169 -9.04 15.21 5.09
CA HIS A 169 -9.92 15.89 6.04
C HIS A 169 -11.37 15.41 5.97
N GLU A 170 -11.90 15.24 4.78
CA GLU A 170 -13.30 14.85 4.56
C GLU A 170 -13.46 13.34 4.49
N GLY A 171 -12.55 12.63 3.81
CA GLY A 171 -12.54 11.18 3.69
C GLY A 171 -12.05 10.50 4.98
N TRP A 172 -10.74 10.39 5.16
CA TRP A 172 -10.16 9.70 6.32
C TRP A 172 -10.68 10.24 7.66
N ALA A 173 -10.57 11.54 7.89
CA ALA A 173 -10.95 12.18 9.15
C ALA A 173 -12.46 12.46 9.26
N ARG A 174 -13.25 12.19 8.20
CA ARG A 174 -14.74 12.32 8.17
C ARG A 174 -15.20 13.69 8.66
N SER A 175 -14.51 14.77 8.24
CA SER A 175 -14.76 16.14 8.68
C SER A 175 -14.81 16.32 10.20
N GLY A 176 -13.97 15.56 10.90
CA GLY A 176 -13.91 15.53 12.38
C GLY A 176 -14.75 14.41 13.02
N GLY A 177 -15.52 13.66 12.25
CA GLY A 177 -16.29 12.50 12.71
C GLY A 177 -15.44 11.34 13.22
N ILE A 178 -14.12 11.36 12.96
CA ILE A 178 -13.15 10.40 13.50
C ILE A 178 -12.94 10.53 15.01
N LYS A 179 -13.33 11.65 15.62
CA LYS A 179 -13.19 11.87 17.05
C LYS A 179 -14.17 11.00 17.84
N SER A 180 -13.69 10.43 18.94
CA SER A 180 -14.47 9.61 19.86
C SER A 180 -14.64 10.30 21.20
N ALA A 181 -15.83 10.14 21.80
CA ALA A 181 -16.07 10.49 23.20
C ALA A 181 -15.97 9.30 24.15
N SER A 182 -15.66 8.11 23.63
CA SER A 182 -15.62 6.87 24.38
C SER A 182 -14.50 6.84 25.41
N LYS A 183 -14.80 6.30 26.60
CA LYS A 183 -13.84 6.15 27.70
C LYS A 183 -13.89 4.74 28.30
N PRO A 184 -13.53 3.69 27.53
CA PRO A 184 -13.53 2.35 28.04
C PRO A 184 -12.55 2.26 29.23
N TYR A 185 -13.02 1.62 30.30
CA TYR A 185 -12.26 1.51 31.57
C TYR A 185 -11.74 2.84 32.12
N GLY A 186 -12.37 3.97 31.76
CA GLY A 186 -11.97 5.31 32.22
C GLY A 186 -10.86 5.98 31.40
N TYR A 187 -10.32 5.31 30.39
CA TYR A 187 -9.29 5.85 29.49
C TYR A 187 -9.93 6.46 28.25
N PRO A 188 -9.58 7.69 27.83
CA PRO A 188 -10.12 8.28 26.63
C PRO A 188 -9.59 7.58 25.37
N LEU A 189 -10.51 7.16 24.48
CA LEU A 189 -10.18 6.83 23.11
C LEU A 189 -10.52 8.05 22.25
N GLU A 190 -9.50 8.74 21.76
CA GLU A 190 -9.69 10.00 21.05
C GLU A 190 -10.16 9.83 19.61
N LEU A 191 -9.91 8.65 19.02
CA LEU A 191 -10.22 8.34 17.62
C LEU A 191 -11.15 7.13 17.53
N LYS A 192 -12.04 7.17 16.56
CA LYS A 192 -12.95 6.08 16.21
C LYS A 192 -12.36 5.19 15.14
N HIS A 193 -12.40 3.89 15.36
CA HIS A 193 -12.22 2.92 14.28
C HIS A 193 -13.47 2.89 13.39
N ASN A 194 -13.29 2.82 12.07
CA ASN A 194 -14.40 2.70 11.14
C ASN A 194 -15.20 1.42 11.40
N GLY A 195 -16.49 1.56 11.63
CA GLY A 195 -17.42 0.42 11.82
C GLY A 195 -17.36 -0.30 13.17
N ALA A 196 -16.45 0.05 14.08
CA ALA A 196 -16.31 -0.64 15.36
C ALA A 196 -17.32 -0.20 16.43
N GLU A 197 -17.85 1.02 16.31
CA GLU A 197 -18.69 1.63 17.35
C GLU A 197 -20.20 1.40 17.19
N GLU A 198 -20.63 0.92 16.06
CA GLU A 198 -22.04 0.64 15.78
C GLU A 198 -22.52 -0.70 16.34
N LYS A 199 -21.62 -1.47 16.96
CA LYS A 199 -21.87 -2.83 17.46
C LYS A 199 -21.53 -2.99 18.95
N GLY A 200 -21.50 -1.87 19.67
CA GLY A 200 -21.31 -1.88 21.14
C GLY A 200 -22.48 -2.42 21.92
#